data_29b3c5d7ce673c61f4cb9fe2fa92b05c
#
_entry.id   29b3c5d7ce673c61f4cb9fe2fa92b05c
#
_cell.length_a   1.000
_cell.length_b   1.000
_cell.length_c   1.000
_cell.angle_alpha   90.00
_cell.angle_beta   90.00
_cell.angle_gamma   90.00
#
_symmetry.space_group_name_H-M   'P 1'
#
loop_
_entity.id
_entity.type
_entity.pdbx_description
1 polymer ?
#
loop_
_entity_poly.entity_id
_entity_poly.type
_entity_poly.pdbx_seq_one_letter_code
_entity_poly.pdbx_strand_id
1 'polypeptide(L)'
;MLQRNFLIWLLASLFYAYQYILRVIPNIIAPELITKFNISITDVGQFGGLYYIGYTLAHIPVGLALDRFGPKFVLPACIVLTFTGTLPLICFDEWYYSILGRIIVGIGSSASAIGLFKVASMYFSQEKSARMASLSIIIGLLGAIYGGLPLDFLLNKFGWNYVIYTFSAFGCLLALLLVLVTPSSSSEKSASDNIFQDLKTVLFNKHIILISFFGGLMVGPLEGFADGWAKAFLCEAYQMTGDLASSLSSLMFIGMGAGSFFLAYLLEKYPDKHYEVIIACSFAMIASFLLLFTQAGGLYIALPALLVIGFASGYQVITIYKAISYMNSNLVGLATAISNMIVMVFGYFFHTGIAKIIDLCWNGMVVQGNPVYGTELLVKAISIIPVCLLLAVFGFMWLKKSSYDKCFRKDL
;
A
#
# COMPACT_ATOMS: atom_id res chain seq x y z
N MET A 1 -17.86 24.21 -16.17
CA MET A 1 -16.51 23.60 -16.19
C MET A 1 -16.03 23.20 -14.80
N LEU A 2 -16.02 24.09 -13.83
CA LEU A 2 -15.46 23.81 -12.49
C LEU A 2 -16.12 22.61 -11.79
N GLN A 3 -17.44 22.48 -11.85
CA GLN A 3 -18.20 21.36 -11.28
C GLN A 3 -17.83 20.01 -11.92
N ARG A 4 -17.62 19.98 -13.25
CA ARG A 4 -17.24 18.75 -13.96
C ARG A 4 -15.80 18.32 -13.59
N ASN A 5 -14.87 19.24 -13.52
CA ASN A 5 -13.49 18.96 -13.14
C ASN A 5 -13.42 18.41 -11.72
N PHE A 6 -14.20 18.99 -10.80
CA PHE A 6 -14.31 18.49 -9.42
C PHE A 6 -14.91 17.08 -9.37
N LEU A 7 -15.95 16.80 -10.18
CA LEU A 7 -16.56 15.47 -10.24
C LEU A 7 -15.58 14.41 -10.78
N ILE A 8 -14.81 14.72 -11.85
CA ILE A 8 -13.79 13.81 -12.39
C ILE A 8 -12.74 13.49 -11.32
N TRP A 9 -12.28 14.51 -10.61
CA TRP A 9 -11.32 14.34 -9.54
C TRP A 9 -11.88 13.51 -8.37
N LEU A 10 -13.13 13.76 -7.98
CA LEU A 10 -13.79 13.01 -6.90
C LEU A 10 -13.93 11.54 -7.27
N LEU A 11 -14.35 11.22 -8.50
CA LEU A 11 -14.45 9.85 -9.00
C LEU A 11 -13.09 9.13 -9.03
N ALA A 12 -12.02 9.82 -9.45
CA ALA A 12 -10.67 9.28 -9.41
C ALA A 12 -10.20 9.03 -7.95
N SER A 13 -10.54 9.93 -7.03
CA SER A 13 -10.22 9.78 -5.60
C SER A 13 -11.03 8.65 -4.96
N LEU A 14 -12.28 8.46 -5.36
CA LEU A 14 -13.10 7.32 -4.94
C LEU A 14 -12.54 6.00 -5.47
N PHE A 15 -11.97 5.97 -6.68
CA PHE A 15 -11.25 4.80 -7.16
C PHE A 15 -10.03 4.48 -6.29
N TYR A 16 -9.31 5.50 -5.84
CA TYR A 16 -8.19 5.31 -4.92
C TYR A 16 -8.63 4.75 -3.56
N ALA A 17 -9.77 5.20 -3.02
CA ALA A 17 -10.37 4.62 -1.81
C ALA A 17 -10.85 3.16 -2.05
N TYR A 18 -11.50 2.93 -3.18
CA TYR A 18 -12.04 1.63 -3.57
C TYR A 18 -10.96 0.54 -3.65
N GLN A 19 -9.83 0.84 -4.27
CA GLN A 19 -8.73 -0.12 -4.33
C GLN A 19 -8.14 -0.44 -2.95
N TYR A 20 -8.11 0.55 -2.02
CA TYR A 20 -7.66 0.29 -0.64
C TYR A 20 -8.57 -0.70 0.07
N ILE A 21 -9.90 -0.57 -0.10
CA ILE A 21 -10.85 -1.53 0.47
C ILE A 21 -10.57 -2.94 -0.07
N LEU A 22 -10.46 -3.09 -1.40
CA LEU A 22 -10.23 -4.38 -2.03
C LEU A 22 -8.86 -4.98 -1.70
N ARG A 23 -7.88 -4.15 -1.36
CA ARG A 23 -6.55 -4.58 -0.94
C ARG A 23 -6.61 -5.36 0.38
N VAL A 24 -7.36 -4.86 1.35
CA VAL A 24 -7.42 -5.43 2.71
C VAL A 24 -8.46 -6.55 2.88
N ILE A 25 -9.39 -6.72 1.95
CA ILE A 25 -10.44 -7.76 2.00
C ILE A 25 -9.91 -9.16 2.37
N PRO A 26 -8.83 -9.69 1.74
CA PRO A 26 -8.36 -11.04 2.03
C PRO A 26 -8.03 -11.32 3.48
N ASN A 27 -7.55 -10.29 4.19
CA ASN A 27 -7.24 -10.41 5.61
C ASN A 27 -8.50 -10.63 6.46
N ILE A 28 -9.61 -10.02 6.05
CA ILE A 28 -10.86 -10.08 6.80
C ILE A 28 -11.61 -11.39 6.52
N ILE A 29 -11.60 -11.86 5.25
CA ILE A 29 -12.24 -13.09 4.83
C ILE A 29 -11.31 -14.31 4.88
N ALA A 30 -10.17 -14.22 5.56
CA ALA A 30 -9.20 -15.32 5.63
C ALA A 30 -9.80 -16.65 6.13
N PRO A 31 -10.64 -16.69 7.19
CA PRO A 31 -11.28 -17.90 7.66
C PRO A 31 -12.20 -18.54 6.60
N GLU A 32 -12.97 -17.72 5.88
CA GLU A 32 -13.85 -18.16 4.81
C GLU A 32 -13.08 -18.73 3.62
N LEU A 33 -11.95 -18.11 3.25
CA LEU A 33 -11.08 -18.60 2.18
C LEU A 33 -10.51 -19.97 2.53
N ILE A 34 -9.98 -20.12 3.75
CA ILE A 34 -9.43 -21.40 4.24
C ILE A 34 -10.49 -22.47 4.18
N THR A 35 -11.69 -22.18 4.66
CA THR A 35 -12.80 -23.14 4.70
C THR A 35 -13.31 -23.50 3.30
N LYS A 36 -13.55 -22.49 2.45
CA LYS A 36 -14.11 -22.70 1.11
C LYS A 36 -13.18 -23.49 0.20
N PHE A 37 -11.91 -23.07 0.16
CA PHE A 37 -10.95 -23.61 -0.80
C PHE A 37 -10.03 -24.70 -0.21
N ASN A 38 -10.20 -25.03 1.08
CA ASN A 38 -9.36 -25.99 1.82
C ASN A 38 -7.87 -25.71 1.65
N ILE A 39 -7.48 -24.45 1.87
CA ILE A 39 -6.13 -23.93 1.67
C ILE A 39 -5.45 -23.64 3.02
N SER A 40 -4.12 -23.49 2.98
CA SER A 40 -3.31 -23.16 4.15
C SER A 40 -3.30 -21.64 4.42
N ILE A 41 -2.84 -21.26 5.61
CA ILE A 41 -2.59 -19.85 5.94
C ILE A 41 -1.50 -19.24 5.05
N THR A 42 -0.54 -20.06 4.59
CA THR A 42 0.48 -19.63 3.63
C THR A 42 -0.13 -19.23 2.30
N ASP A 43 -1.14 -19.98 1.82
CA ASP A 43 -1.86 -19.65 0.59
C ASP A 43 -2.62 -18.32 0.73
N VAL A 44 -3.23 -18.07 1.90
CA VAL A 44 -3.89 -16.78 2.18
C VAL A 44 -2.88 -15.62 2.20
N GLY A 45 -1.72 -15.81 2.85
CA GLY A 45 -0.66 -14.82 2.84
C GLY A 45 -0.11 -14.54 1.44
N GLN A 46 0.11 -15.57 0.63
CA GLN A 46 0.50 -15.43 -0.78
C GLN A 46 -0.59 -14.70 -1.58
N PHE A 47 -1.84 -15.05 -1.37
CA PHE A 47 -2.98 -14.39 -2.02
C PHE A 47 -3.02 -12.89 -1.70
N GLY A 48 -2.84 -12.51 -0.43
CA GLY A 48 -2.70 -11.11 -0.03
C GLY A 48 -1.56 -10.42 -0.80
N GLY A 49 -0.40 -11.07 -0.84
CA GLY A 49 0.81 -10.56 -1.48
C GLY A 49 0.73 -10.45 -3.01
N LEU A 50 0.01 -11.34 -3.70
CA LEU A 50 -0.11 -11.33 -5.16
C LEU A 50 -0.73 -10.06 -5.73
N TYR A 51 -1.51 -9.34 -4.94
CA TYR A 51 -1.96 -7.99 -5.27
C TYR A 51 -0.77 -7.07 -5.59
N TYR A 52 0.27 -7.08 -4.76
CA TYR A 52 1.45 -6.23 -4.94
C TYR A 52 2.27 -6.61 -6.16
N ILE A 53 2.30 -7.90 -6.53
CA ILE A 53 2.93 -8.36 -7.78
C ILE A 53 2.20 -7.78 -8.98
N GLY A 54 0.88 -7.91 -9.05
CA GLY A 54 0.07 -7.34 -10.13
C GLY A 54 0.21 -5.82 -10.19
N TYR A 55 0.13 -5.14 -9.06
CA TYR A 55 0.29 -3.70 -8.92
C TYR A 55 1.66 -3.22 -9.44
N THR A 56 2.73 -3.88 -9.02
CA THR A 56 4.10 -3.53 -9.38
C THR A 56 4.35 -3.72 -10.88
N LEU A 57 3.99 -4.87 -11.43
CA LEU A 57 4.20 -5.18 -12.85
C LEU A 57 3.44 -4.22 -13.78
N ALA A 58 2.25 -3.78 -13.38
CA ALA A 58 1.41 -2.91 -14.19
C ALA A 58 1.74 -1.41 -14.03
N HIS A 59 2.49 -1.00 -13.01
CA HIS A 59 2.66 0.40 -12.66
C HIS A 59 3.25 1.26 -13.80
N ILE A 60 4.31 0.77 -14.44
CA ILE A 60 4.94 1.46 -15.60
C ILE A 60 4.04 1.39 -16.84
N PRO A 61 3.56 0.20 -17.30
CA PRO A 61 2.66 0.13 -18.45
C PRO A 61 1.42 1.00 -18.33
N VAL A 62 0.80 1.02 -17.14
CA VAL A 62 -0.40 1.83 -16.88
C VAL A 62 -0.08 3.33 -16.85
N GLY A 63 1.07 3.73 -16.29
CA GLY A 63 1.54 5.10 -16.36
C GLY A 63 1.69 5.59 -17.81
N LEU A 64 2.34 4.80 -18.65
CA LEU A 64 2.50 5.08 -20.08
C LEU A 64 1.14 5.12 -20.82
N ALA A 65 0.23 4.22 -20.48
CA ALA A 65 -1.12 4.21 -21.04
C ALA A 65 -1.89 5.47 -20.64
N LEU A 66 -1.78 5.92 -19.39
CA LEU A 66 -2.38 7.18 -18.93
C LEU A 66 -1.85 8.41 -19.67
N ASP A 67 -0.56 8.42 -19.97
CA ASP A 67 0.04 9.51 -20.74
C ASP A 67 -0.39 9.49 -22.20
N ARG A 68 -0.56 8.31 -22.79
CA ARG A 68 -0.91 8.16 -24.21
C ARG A 68 -2.42 8.26 -24.49
N PHE A 69 -3.24 7.61 -23.67
CA PHE A 69 -4.69 7.46 -23.91
C PHE A 69 -5.53 8.35 -22.98
N GLY A 70 -4.91 8.94 -21.96
CA GLY A 70 -5.55 9.81 -20.98
C GLY A 70 -6.43 9.07 -19.96
N PRO A 71 -6.89 9.79 -18.92
CA PRO A 71 -7.65 9.21 -17.81
C PRO A 71 -9.03 8.69 -18.21
N LYS A 72 -9.64 9.20 -19.29
CA LYS A 72 -10.98 8.81 -19.76
C LYS A 72 -11.10 7.32 -20.06
N PHE A 73 -10.09 6.72 -20.65
CA PHE A 73 -10.12 5.32 -21.08
C PHE A 73 -9.38 4.42 -20.09
N VAL A 74 -8.22 4.87 -19.57
CA VAL A 74 -7.36 4.05 -18.74
C VAL A 74 -7.94 3.83 -17.35
N LEU A 75 -8.46 4.88 -16.69
CA LEU A 75 -9.02 4.71 -15.34
C LEU A 75 -10.23 3.76 -15.33
N PRO A 76 -11.25 3.92 -16.20
CA PRO A 76 -12.36 2.97 -16.26
C PRO A 76 -11.92 1.55 -16.60
N ALA A 77 -11.00 1.36 -17.56
CA ALA A 77 -10.49 0.03 -17.88
C ALA A 77 -9.81 -0.63 -16.69
N CYS A 78 -9.02 0.12 -15.93
CA CYS A 78 -8.37 -0.36 -14.72
C CYS A 78 -9.37 -0.66 -13.59
N ILE A 79 -10.43 0.14 -13.43
CA ILE A 79 -11.52 -0.15 -12.48
C ILE A 79 -12.22 -1.45 -12.85
N VAL A 80 -12.49 -1.68 -14.17
CA VAL A 80 -13.09 -2.92 -14.67
C VAL A 80 -12.19 -4.11 -14.30
N LEU A 81 -10.88 -4.03 -14.56
CA LEU A 81 -9.94 -5.07 -14.13
C LEU A 81 -9.98 -5.28 -12.61
N THR A 82 -10.06 -4.21 -11.83
CA THR A 82 -10.07 -4.29 -10.38
C THR A 82 -11.28 -5.05 -9.85
N PHE A 83 -12.50 -4.73 -10.29
CA PHE A 83 -13.68 -5.44 -9.79
C PHE A 83 -13.85 -6.83 -10.41
N THR A 84 -13.55 -7.01 -11.68
CA THR A 84 -13.65 -8.33 -12.32
C THR A 84 -12.66 -9.32 -11.72
N GLY A 85 -11.50 -8.85 -11.28
CA GLY A 85 -10.52 -9.68 -10.56
C GLY A 85 -10.99 -10.17 -9.19
N THR A 86 -12.05 -9.59 -8.59
CA THR A 86 -12.63 -10.11 -7.34
C THR A 86 -13.67 -11.20 -7.56
N LEU A 87 -14.30 -11.27 -8.74
CA LEU A 87 -15.38 -12.21 -9.03
C LEU A 87 -14.97 -13.68 -8.94
N PRO A 88 -13.75 -14.10 -9.31
CA PRO A 88 -13.33 -15.48 -9.17
C PRO A 88 -13.49 -16.05 -7.76
N LEU A 89 -13.37 -15.24 -6.72
CA LEU A 89 -13.59 -15.67 -5.33
C LEU A 89 -14.97 -16.27 -5.06
N ILE A 90 -15.98 -15.85 -5.83
CA ILE A 90 -17.37 -16.25 -5.64
C ILE A 90 -17.92 -17.07 -6.80
N CYS A 91 -17.34 -16.97 -8.00
CA CYS A 91 -17.84 -17.65 -9.19
C CYS A 91 -17.21 -19.04 -9.41
N PHE A 92 -16.05 -19.32 -8.81
CA PHE A 92 -15.31 -20.56 -9.02
C PHE A 92 -14.98 -21.23 -7.69
N ASP A 93 -14.85 -22.53 -7.70
CA ASP A 93 -14.47 -23.33 -6.53
C ASP A 93 -12.99 -23.70 -6.55
N GLU A 94 -12.32 -23.57 -7.69
CA GLU A 94 -10.88 -23.82 -7.81
C GLU A 94 -10.08 -22.57 -7.40
N TRP A 95 -9.18 -22.76 -6.46
CA TRP A 95 -8.33 -21.70 -5.90
C TRP A 95 -7.48 -20.95 -6.93
N TYR A 96 -7.07 -21.64 -8.00
CA TYR A 96 -6.23 -21.06 -9.07
C TYR A 96 -6.88 -19.83 -9.72
N TYR A 97 -8.20 -19.83 -9.96
CA TYR A 97 -8.88 -18.66 -10.53
C TYR A 97 -8.88 -17.46 -9.58
N SER A 98 -8.97 -17.72 -8.28
CA SER A 98 -8.88 -16.66 -7.26
C SER A 98 -7.49 -16.04 -7.23
N ILE A 99 -6.43 -16.84 -7.36
CA ILE A 99 -5.04 -16.38 -7.49
C ILE A 99 -4.88 -15.45 -8.70
N LEU A 100 -5.34 -15.87 -9.88
CA LEU A 100 -5.30 -15.04 -11.09
C LEU A 100 -6.11 -13.76 -10.90
N GLY A 101 -7.30 -13.87 -10.33
CA GLY A 101 -8.14 -12.74 -9.99
C GLY A 101 -7.40 -11.72 -9.12
N ARG A 102 -6.67 -12.17 -8.11
CA ARG A 102 -5.92 -11.29 -7.22
C ARG A 102 -4.82 -10.49 -7.92
N ILE A 103 -4.10 -11.12 -8.84
CA ILE A 103 -3.11 -10.43 -9.69
C ILE A 103 -3.82 -9.38 -10.55
N ILE A 104 -4.98 -9.70 -11.14
CA ILE A 104 -5.78 -8.77 -11.94
C ILE A 104 -6.26 -7.57 -11.11
N VAL A 105 -6.70 -7.80 -9.87
CA VAL A 105 -7.02 -6.71 -8.92
C VAL A 105 -5.82 -5.78 -8.75
N GLY A 106 -4.63 -6.33 -8.54
CA GLY A 106 -3.39 -5.55 -8.43
C GLY A 106 -3.09 -4.72 -9.69
N ILE A 107 -3.19 -5.35 -10.87
CA ILE A 107 -3.00 -4.69 -12.17
C ILE A 107 -3.94 -3.49 -12.31
N GLY A 108 -5.24 -3.70 -12.10
CA GLY A 108 -6.23 -2.63 -12.18
C GLY A 108 -5.98 -1.52 -11.15
N SER A 109 -5.66 -1.88 -9.93
CA SER A 109 -5.41 -0.93 -8.83
C SER A 109 -4.19 -0.03 -9.05
N SER A 110 -3.24 -0.42 -9.90
CA SER A 110 -2.02 0.34 -10.19
C SER A 110 -2.29 1.72 -10.79
N ALA A 111 -3.43 1.90 -11.50
CA ALA A 111 -3.85 3.17 -12.06
C ALA A 111 -4.33 4.18 -11.01
N SER A 112 -4.72 3.73 -9.83
CA SER A 112 -5.44 4.56 -8.86
C SER A 112 -4.63 5.77 -8.38
N ALA A 113 -3.42 5.55 -7.89
CA ALA A 113 -2.53 6.62 -7.42
C ALA A 113 -2.03 7.50 -8.56
N ILE A 114 -1.51 6.90 -9.64
CA ILE A 114 -0.98 7.65 -10.78
C ILE A 114 -2.10 8.46 -11.44
N GLY A 115 -3.29 7.86 -11.59
CA GLY A 115 -4.44 8.48 -12.21
C GLY A 115 -4.96 9.69 -11.44
N LEU A 116 -5.00 9.63 -10.11
CA LEU A 116 -5.43 10.78 -9.32
C LEU A 116 -4.48 11.98 -9.46
N PHE A 117 -3.16 11.75 -9.47
CA PHE A 117 -2.17 12.82 -9.71
C PHE A 117 -2.30 13.39 -11.12
N LYS A 118 -2.49 12.53 -12.13
CA LYS A 118 -2.72 12.95 -13.52
C LYS A 118 -3.99 13.80 -13.65
N VAL A 119 -5.10 13.36 -13.06
CA VAL A 119 -6.37 14.11 -13.04
C VAL A 119 -6.20 15.44 -12.32
N ALA A 120 -5.55 15.47 -11.16
CA ALA A 120 -5.30 16.71 -10.43
C ALA A 120 -4.48 17.71 -11.29
N SER A 121 -3.42 17.26 -11.94
CA SER A 121 -2.58 18.13 -12.79
C SER A 121 -3.27 18.59 -14.06
N MET A 122 -4.17 17.80 -14.67
CA MET A 122 -4.86 18.14 -15.92
C MET A 122 -6.03 19.11 -15.73
N TYR A 123 -6.75 19.01 -14.60
CA TYR A 123 -8.02 19.72 -14.44
C TYR A 123 -7.95 20.88 -13.43
N PHE A 124 -6.84 21.07 -12.74
CA PHE A 124 -6.65 22.15 -11.75
C PHE A 124 -5.38 22.94 -12.02
N SER A 125 -5.35 24.22 -11.62
CA SER A 125 -4.12 25.03 -11.66
C SER A 125 -3.04 24.43 -10.78
N GLN A 126 -1.79 24.73 -11.06
CA GLN A 126 -0.62 24.17 -10.35
C GLN A 126 -0.74 24.29 -8.81
N GLU A 127 -1.21 25.45 -8.32
CA GLU A 127 -1.42 25.68 -6.87
C GLU A 127 -2.54 24.79 -6.28
N LYS A 128 -3.64 24.60 -7.03
CA LYS A 128 -4.77 23.79 -6.60
C LYS A 128 -4.52 22.30 -6.78
N SER A 129 -3.74 21.91 -7.77
CA SER A 129 -3.41 20.51 -8.07
C SER A 129 -2.77 19.81 -6.88
N ALA A 130 -1.80 20.44 -6.22
CA ALA A 130 -1.16 19.88 -5.02
C ALA A 130 -2.15 19.65 -3.88
N ARG A 131 -3.07 20.63 -3.65
CA ARG A 131 -4.13 20.50 -2.63
C ARG A 131 -5.10 19.38 -2.97
N MET A 132 -5.53 19.28 -4.24
CA MET A 132 -6.45 18.24 -4.70
C MET A 132 -5.81 16.85 -4.59
N ALA A 133 -4.53 16.71 -4.92
CA ALA A 133 -3.78 15.48 -4.71
C ALA A 133 -3.72 15.06 -3.22
N SER A 134 -3.44 16.00 -2.33
CA SER A 134 -3.42 15.74 -0.88
C SER A 134 -4.79 15.31 -0.35
N LEU A 135 -5.88 15.97 -0.79
CA LEU A 135 -7.24 15.56 -0.44
C LEU A 135 -7.58 14.16 -0.96
N SER A 136 -7.10 13.81 -2.17
CA SER A 136 -7.27 12.45 -2.70
C SER A 136 -6.59 11.38 -1.84
N ILE A 137 -5.41 11.68 -1.29
CA ILE A 137 -4.72 10.77 -0.37
C ILE A 137 -5.57 10.54 0.89
N ILE A 138 -6.16 11.60 1.44
CA ILE A 138 -7.06 11.49 2.60
C ILE A 138 -8.27 10.60 2.26
N ILE A 139 -8.90 10.82 1.10
CA ILE A 139 -10.01 9.97 0.64
C ILE A 139 -9.56 8.50 0.49
N GLY A 140 -8.36 8.26 -0.03
CA GLY A 140 -7.78 6.92 -0.13
C GLY A 140 -7.61 6.25 1.23
N LEU A 141 -7.08 6.97 2.20
CA LEU A 141 -6.92 6.47 3.57
C LEU A 141 -8.27 6.18 4.25
N LEU A 142 -9.31 6.97 3.97
CA LEU A 142 -10.68 6.63 4.40
C LEU A 142 -11.13 5.29 3.82
N GLY A 143 -10.71 4.93 2.59
CA GLY A 143 -10.93 3.62 2.01
C GLY A 143 -10.27 2.50 2.81
N ALA A 144 -9.02 2.68 3.25
CA ALA A 144 -8.32 1.71 4.10
C ALA A 144 -9.02 1.54 5.47
N ILE A 145 -9.49 2.64 6.06
CA ILE A 145 -10.26 2.60 7.33
C ILE A 145 -11.58 1.86 7.13
N TYR A 146 -12.29 2.16 6.03
CA TYR A 146 -13.55 1.47 5.70
C TYR A 146 -13.34 -0.03 5.45
N GLY A 147 -12.18 -0.40 4.88
CA GLY A 147 -11.74 -1.78 4.71
C GLY A 147 -11.50 -2.54 6.02
N GLY A 148 -11.46 -1.89 7.17
CA GLY A 148 -11.39 -2.50 8.50
C GLY A 148 -12.77 -2.83 9.08
N LEU A 149 -13.11 -2.21 10.21
CA LEU A 149 -14.35 -2.49 10.97
C LEU A 149 -15.64 -2.38 10.14
N PRO A 150 -15.88 -1.34 9.32
CA PRO A 150 -17.12 -1.24 8.55
C PRO A 150 -17.32 -2.41 7.59
N LEU A 151 -16.24 -2.84 6.93
CA LEU A 151 -16.28 -3.97 6.02
C LEU A 151 -16.50 -5.28 6.77
N ASP A 152 -15.81 -5.49 7.89
CA ASP A 152 -15.99 -6.67 8.77
C ASP A 152 -17.45 -6.81 9.23
N PHE A 153 -18.06 -5.70 9.65
CA PHE A 153 -19.50 -5.66 9.99
C PHE A 153 -20.42 -6.05 8.82
N LEU A 154 -20.12 -5.56 7.60
CA LEU A 154 -20.89 -5.92 6.41
C LEU A 154 -20.76 -7.39 6.06
N LEU A 155 -19.55 -7.94 6.15
CA LEU A 155 -19.25 -9.35 5.91
C LEU A 155 -20.00 -10.25 6.90
N ASN A 156 -19.96 -9.93 8.18
CA ASN A 156 -20.64 -10.68 9.22
C ASN A 156 -22.19 -10.63 9.08
N LYS A 157 -22.75 -9.51 8.59
CA LYS A 157 -24.20 -9.30 8.46
C LYS A 157 -24.78 -9.88 7.19
N PHE A 158 -24.10 -9.73 6.05
CA PHE A 158 -24.63 -10.06 4.72
C PHE A 158 -23.91 -11.23 4.03
N GLY A 159 -22.79 -11.66 4.59
CA GLY A 159 -21.90 -12.64 3.99
C GLY A 159 -21.00 -12.05 2.89
N TRP A 160 -19.89 -12.72 2.68
CA TRP A 160 -18.84 -12.25 1.77
C TRP A 160 -19.25 -12.21 0.29
N ASN A 161 -20.09 -13.16 -0.17
CA ASN A 161 -20.59 -13.18 -1.54
C ASN A 161 -21.36 -11.89 -1.88
N TYR A 162 -22.29 -11.50 -1.00
CA TYR A 162 -23.09 -10.29 -1.19
C TYR A 162 -22.22 -9.03 -1.19
N VAL A 163 -21.24 -8.99 -0.30
CA VAL A 163 -20.30 -7.86 -0.21
C VAL A 163 -19.49 -7.74 -1.50
N ILE A 164 -18.93 -8.85 -2.02
CA ILE A 164 -18.17 -8.84 -3.28
C ILE A 164 -19.04 -8.39 -4.46
N TYR A 165 -20.30 -8.87 -4.58
CA TYR A 165 -21.21 -8.40 -5.62
C TYR A 165 -21.50 -6.90 -5.51
N THR A 166 -21.72 -6.41 -4.28
CA THR A 166 -21.99 -4.99 -4.03
C THR A 166 -20.80 -4.12 -4.42
N PHE A 167 -19.58 -4.50 -4.04
CA PHE A 167 -18.37 -3.80 -4.43
C PHE A 167 -18.12 -3.87 -5.94
N SER A 168 -18.41 -5.01 -6.58
CA SER A 168 -18.30 -5.14 -8.04
C SER A 168 -19.30 -4.22 -8.77
N ALA A 169 -20.53 -4.15 -8.30
CA ALA A 169 -21.53 -3.23 -8.82
C ALA A 169 -21.12 -1.75 -8.64
N PHE A 170 -20.58 -1.41 -7.47
CA PHE A 170 -20.02 -0.07 -7.22
C PHE A 170 -18.85 0.25 -8.16
N GLY A 171 -17.93 -0.69 -8.38
CA GLY A 171 -16.82 -0.54 -9.34
C GLY A 171 -17.33 -0.33 -10.76
N CYS A 172 -18.34 -1.08 -11.20
CA CYS A 172 -18.96 -0.93 -12.50
C CYS A 172 -19.59 0.46 -12.65
N LEU A 173 -20.34 0.93 -11.66
CA LEU A 173 -20.93 2.27 -11.63
C LEU A 173 -19.85 3.35 -11.70
N LEU A 174 -18.78 3.21 -10.94
CA LEU A 174 -17.66 4.15 -10.90
C LEU A 174 -16.96 4.24 -12.26
N ALA A 175 -16.72 3.11 -12.92
CA ALA A 175 -16.13 3.05 -14.25
C ALA A 175 -17.04 3.76 -15.28
N LEU A 176 -18.34 3.46 -15.25
CA LEU A 176 -19.33 4.08 -16.14
C LEU A 176 -19.37 5.60 -15.96
N LEU A 177 -19.46 6.08 -14.73
CA LEU A 177 -19.48 7.52 -14.43
C LEU A 177 -18.21 8.22 -14.92
N LEU A 178 -17.02 7.62 -14.75
CA LEU A 178 -15.78 8.18 -15.28
C LEU A 178 -15.77 8.29 -16.80
N VAL A 179 -16.25 7.28 -17.51
CA VAL A 179 -16.37 7.34 -18.99
C VAL A 179 -17.28 8.47 -19.43
N LEU A 180 -18.44 8.62 -18.77
CA LEU A 180 -19.46 9.61 -19.15
C LEU A 180 -19.04 11.06 -18.84
N VAL A 181 -18.37 11.27 -17.70
CA VAL A 181 -18.04 12.62 -17.22
C VAL A 181 -16.71 13.13 -17.77
N THR A 182 -15.73 12.24 -17.99
CA THR A 182 -14.40 12.62 -18.44
C THR A 182 -14.40 12.96 -19.93
N PRO A 183 -13.95 14.17 -20.33
CA PRO A 183 -13.88 14.55 -21.75
C PRO A 183 -12.77 13.74 -22.44
N SER A 184 -12.93 13.53 -23.74
CA SER A 184 -11.83 13.05 -24.58
C SER A 184 -10.80 14.17 -24.69
N SER A 185 -9.67 14.03 -24.03
CA SER A 185 -8.52 14.90 -24.27
C SER A 185 -7.63 14.22 -25.30
N SER A 186 -7.32 14.91 -26.39
CA SER A 186 -6.15 14.56 -27.19
C SER A 186 -4.95 14.80 -26.29
N SER A 187 -4.34 13.73 -25.77
CA SER A 187 -3.09 13.84 -25.02
C SER A 187 -2.07 14.50 -25.92
N GLU A 188 -1.54 15.66 -25.52
CA GLU A 188 -0.35 16.20 -26.16
C GLU A 188 0.74 15.13 -26.05
N LYS A 189 1.37 14.84 -27.19
CA LYS A 189 2.46 13.87 -27.30
C LYS A 189 3.65 14.32 -26.46
N SER A 190 3.63 14.02 -25.19
CA SER A 190 4.77 14.15 -24.29
C SER A 190 5.39 12.79 -23.96
N ALA A 191 5.35 11.86 -24.92
CA ALA A 191 6.17 10.67 -24.81
C ALA A 191 7.58 11.07 -25.28
N SER A 192 8.57 10.95 -24.41
CA SER A 192 9.98 11.12 -24.83
C SER A 192 10.25 10.15 -25.99
N ASP A 193 11.01 10.60 -26.99
CA ASP A 193 11.35 9.79 -28.15
C ASP A 193 12.17 8.54 -27.81
N ASN A 194 12.58 8.38 -26.54
CA ASN A 194 13.44 7.30 -26.06
C ASN A 194 13.06 6.76 -24.67
N ILE A 195 11.81 6.29 -24.50
CA ILE A 195 11.31 5.71 -23.23
C ILE A 195 12.24 4.62 -22.68
N PHE A 196 12.82 3.80 -23.53
CA PHE A 196 13.79 2.75 -23.14
C PHE A 196 15.05 3.32 -22.49
N GLN A 197 15.57 4.42 -23.02
CA GLN A 197 16.75 5.06 -22.48
C GLN A 197 16.47 5.75 -21.15
N ASP A 198 15.31 6.37 -21.02
CA ASP A 198 14.83 6.97 -19.78
C ASP A 198 14.65 5.92 -18.68
N LEU A 199 13.98 4.81 -19.03
CA LEU A 199 13.80 3.66 -18.14
C LEU A 199 15.16 3.10 -17.68
N LYS A 200 16.08 2.91 -18.60
CA LYS A 200 17.44 2.46 -18.30
C LYS A 200 18.17 3.44 -17.37
N THR A 201 18.06 4.74 -17.61
CA THR A 201 18.70 5.78 -16.81
C THR A 201 18.22 5.74 -15.35
N VAL A 202 16.92 5.56 -15.13
CA VAL A 202 16.37 5.47 -13.78
C VAL A 202 16.70 4.14 -13.11
N LEU A 203 16.52 3.01 -13.81
CA LEU A 203 16.80 1.66 -13.28
C LEU A 203 18.27 1.42 -12.94
N PHE A 204 19.20 2.09 -13.62
CA PHE A 204 20.62 1.99 -13.31
C PHE A 204 21.14 3.08 -12.35
N ASN A 205 20.24 3.97 -11.88
CA ASN A 205 20.60 4.92 -10.83
C ASN A 205 20.64 4.23 -9.47
N LYS A 206 21.85 3.93 -9.00
CA LYS A 206 22.04 3.21 -7.74
C LYS A 206 21.47 3.92 -6.50
N HIS A 207 21.37 5.26 -6.51
CA HIS A 207 20.77 5.99 -5.39
C HIS A 207 19.28 5.76 -5.31
N ILE A 208 18.56 5.80 -6.45
CA ILE A 208 17.12 5.50 -6.50
C ILE A 208 16.88 4.05 -6.04
N ILE A 209 17.62 3.10 -6.62
CA ILE A 209 17.44 1.67 -6.30
C ILE A 209 17.70 1.39 -4.82
N LEU A 210 18.80 1.89 -4.26
CA LEU A 210 19.16 1.63 -2.86
C LEU A 210 18.23 2.32 -1.88
N ILE A 211 17.85 3.59 -2.13
CA ILE A 211 16.89 4.31 -1.27
C ILE A 211 15.53 3.60 -1.30
N SER A 212 15.07 3.20 -2.49
CA SER A 212 13.79 2.50 -2.65
C SER A 212 13.83 1.09 -2.04
N PHE A 213 14.96 0.38 -2.16
CA PHE A 213 15.16 -0.93 -1.55
C PHE A 213 15.09 -0.87 0.00
N PHE A 214 15.88 0.03 0.60
CA PHE A 214 15.84 0.20 2.06
C PHE A 214 14.50 0.78 2.53
N GLY A 215 13.87 1.65 1.74
CA GLY A 215 12.49 2.09 1.98
C GLY A 215 11.49 0.94 1.91
N GLY A 216 11.68 0.01 0.99
CA GLY A 216 10.87 -1.20 0.87
C GLY A 216 10.97 -2.12 2.10
N LEU A 217 12.16 -2.27 2.70
CA LEU A 217 12.32 -3.00 3.96
C LEU A 217 11.51 -2.39 5.13
N MET A 218 11.13 -1.13 5.03
CA MET A 218 10.37 -0.43 6.06
C MET A 218 8.85 -0.46 5.84
N VAL A 219 8.30 -1.00 4.75
CA VAL A 219 6.84 -1.02 4.52
C VAL A 219 6.11 -2.11 5.30
N GLY A 220 6.84 -3.08 5.87
CA GLY A 220 6.27 -4.19 6.63
C GLY A 220 5.22 -3.81 7.66
N PRO A 221 5.36 -2.71 8.43
CA PRO A 221 4.37 -2.25 9.38
C PRO A 221 2.99 -1.99 8.81
N LEU A 222 2.90 -1.40 7.62
CA LEU A 222 1.61 -1.13 6.97
C LEU A 222 1.23 -2.24 6.00
N GLU A 223 2.08 -2.49 4.99
CA GLU A 223 1.76 -3.36 3.87
C GLU A 223 1.85 -4.86 4.24
N GLY A 224 2.47 -5.20 5.36
CA GLY A 224 2.50 -6.56 5.91
C GLY A 224 1.59 -6.70 7.12
N PHE A 225 1.84 -5.90 8.16
CA PHE A 225 1.15 -6.06 9.45
C PHE A 225 -0.26 -5.48 9.42
N ALA A 226 -0.45 -4.18 9.14
CA ALA A 226 -1.77 -3.55 9.17
C ALA A 226 -2.73 -4.14 8.14
N ASP A 227 -2.26 -4.37 6.91
CA ASP A 227 -3.04 -4.96 5.82
C ASP A 227 -3.33 -6.44 6.00
N GLY A 228 -2.42 -7.19 6.68
CA GLY A 228 -2.48 -8.65 6.67
C GLY A 228 -2.64 -9.31 8.03
N TRP A 229 -1.88 -8.92 9.02
CA TRP A 229 -1.70 -9.73 10.23
C TRP A 229 -2.09 -9.07 11.54
N ALA A 230 -2.38 -7.75 11.54
CA ALA A 230 -2.65 -7.01 12.77
C ALA A 230 -3.91 -7.49 13.48
N LYS A 231 -5.01 -7.76 12.75
CA LYS A 231 -6.25 -8.30 13.33
C LYS A 231 -5.98 -9.62 14.05
N ALA A 232 -5.36 -10.58 13.36
CA ALA A 232 -5.06 -11.90 13.93
C ALA A 232 -4.16 -11.79 15.16
N PHE A 233 -3.11 -10.97 15.09
CA PHE A 233 -2.19 -10.72 16.20
C PHE A 233 -2.89 -10.10 17.41
N LEU A 234 -3.71 -9.07 17.21
CA LEU A 234 -4.39 -8.37 18.30
C LEU A 234 -5.48 -9.26 18.95
N CYS A 235 -6.19 -10.05 18.16
CA CYS A 235 -7.15 -11.01 18.70
C CYS A 235 -6.47 -12.05 19.56
N GLU A 236 -5.36 -12.62 19.11
CA GLU A 236 -4.66 -13.69 19.81
C GLU A 236 -3.82 -13.17 20.98
N ALA A 237 -2.94 -12.20 20.74
CA ALA A 237 -1.98 -11.71 21.74
C ALA A 237 -2.62 -10.86 22.83
N TYR A 238 -3.67 -10.11 22.50
CA TYR A 238 -4.32 -9.18 23.42
C TYR A 238 -5.73 -9.60 23.80
N GLN A 239 -6.20 -10.77 23.33
CA GLN A 239 -7.56 -11.29 23.56
C GLN A 239 -8.65 -10.27 23.22
N MET A 240 -8.41 -9.49 22.16
CA MET A 240 -9.35 -8.47 21.68
C MET A 240 -10.43 -9.11 20.82
N THR A 241 -11.64 -8.50 20.84
CA THR A 241 -12.69 -8.85 19.87
C THR A 241 -12.25 -8.49 18.45
N GLY A 242 -12.74 -9.22 17.45
CA GLY A 242 -12.42 -8.97 16.03
C GLY A 242 -12.70 -7.54 15.60
N ASP A 243 -13.80 -6.94 16.09
CA ASP A 243 -14.20 -5.56 15.81
C ASP A 243 -13.18 -4.54 16.34
N LEU A 244 -12.73 -4.74 17.59
CA LEU A 244 -11.74 -3.86 18.20
C LEU A 244 -10.39 -3.99 17.48
N ALA A 245 -9.97 -5.22 17.19
CA ALA A 245 -8.71 -5.50 16.49
C ALA A 245 -8.70 -4.88 15.07
N SER A 246 -9.81 -4.99 14.33
CA SER A 246 -9.96 -4.36 13.01
C SER A 246 -9.93 -2.83 13.09
N SER A 247 -10.57 -2.26 14.11
CA SER A 247 -10.56 -0.80 14.35
C SER A 247 -9.15 -0.30 14.63
N LEU A 248 -8.40 -0.99 15.49
CA LEU A 248 -7.03 -0.64 15.85
C LEU A 248 -6.07 -0.76 14.66
N SER A 249 -6.24 -1.79 13.82
CA SER A 249 -5.47 -1.92 12.58
C SER A 249 -5.71 -0.71 11.65
N SER A 250 -6.97 -0.27 11.55
CA SER A 250 -7.34 0.92 10.74
C SER A 250 -6.74 2.22 11.26
N LEU A 251 -6.51 2.35 12.58
CA LEU A 251 -5.87 3.53 13.17
C LEU A 251 -4.43 3.74 12.70
N MET A 252 -3.74 2.68 12.29
CA MET A 252 -2.40 2.81 11.71
C MET A 252 -2.42 3.64 10.42
N PHE A 253 -3.47 3.52 9.60
CA PHE A 253 -3.63 4.34 8.39
C PHE A 253 -3.93 5.81 8.72
N ILE A 254 -4.69 6.08 9.78
CA ILE A 254 -4.87 7.45 10.29
C ILE A 254 -3.53 8.02 10.76
N GLY A 255 -2.77 7.24 11.51
CA GLY A 255 -1.42 7.59 11.93
C GLY A 255 -0.52 7.92 10.74
N MET A 256 -0.52 7.10 9.68
CA MET A 256 0.24 7.34 8.45
C MET A 256 -0.15 8.66 7.78
N GLY A 257 -1.44 8.96 7.68
CA GLY A 257 -1.90 10.23 7.12
C GLY A 257 -1.37 11.44 7.89
N ALA A 258 -1.53 11.44 9.21
CA ALA A 258 -1.01 12.48 10.09
C ALA A 258 0.52 12.57 10.04
N GLY A 259 1.21 11.43 10.07
CA GLY A 259 2.65 11.33 9.99
C GLY A 259 3.20 11.87 8.68
N SER A 260 2.61 11.49 7.55
CA SER A 260 3.03 11.98 6.22
C SER A 260 2.97 13.51 6.14
N PHE A 261 1.90 14.10 6.68
CA PHE A 261 1.74 15.56 6.69
C PHE A 261 2.76 16.24 7.60
N PHE A 262 2.92 15.73 8.82
CA PHE A 262 3.86 16.30 9.79
C PHE A 262 5.31 16.14 9.34
N LEU A 263 5.69 15.00 8.82
CA LEU A 263 7.05 14.73 8.37
C LEU A 263 7.41 15.52 7.12
N ALA A 264 6.46 15.76 6.21
CA ALA A 264 6.66 16.66 5.08
C ALA A 264 6.93 18.11 5.57
N TYR A 265 6.12 18.61 6.51
CA TYR A 265 6.34 19.92 7.13
C TYR A 265 7.70 20.01 7.85
N LEU A 266 8.10 18.95 8.55
CA LEU A 266 9.40 18.89 9.22
C LEU A 266 10.56 19.03 8.24
N LEU A 267 10.44 18.44 7.06
CA LEU A 267 11.47 18.51 6.02
C LEU A 267 11.52 19.87 5.28
N GLU A 268 10.40 20.57 5.18
CA GLU A 268 10.42 21.97 4.70
C GLU A 268 11.29 22.83 5.61
N LYS A 269 11.24 22.59 6.92
CA LYS A 269 12.04 23.30 7.92
C LYS A 269 13.50 22.82 7.99
N TYR A 270 13.76 21.53 7.72
CA TYR A 270 15.06 20.89 7.84
C TYR A 270 15.39 20.07 6.58
N PRO A 271 15.63 20.70 5.41
CA PRO A 271 15.72 20.01 4.13
C PRO A 271 16.92 19.05 4.01
N ASP A 272 17.93 19.17 4.85
CA ASP A 272 19.13 18.31 4.82
C ASP A 272 18.99 17.05 5.69
N LYS A 273 17.91 16.93 6.48
CA LYS A 273 17.76 15.87 7.49
C LYS A 273 16.90 14.68 7.05
N HIS A 274 16.80 14.42 5.74
CA HIS A 274 15.96 13.31 5.24
C HIS A 274 16.34 11.95 5.83
N TYR A 275 17.62 11.61 5.82
CA TYR A 275 18.09 10.31 6.32
C TYR A 275 17.90 10.17 7.84
N GLU A 276 18.15 11.23 8.60
CA GLU A 276 17.95 11.25 10.05
C GLU A 276 16.49 11.00 10.42
N VAL A 277 15.56 11.64 9.71
CA VAL A 277 14.12 11.49 9.94
C VAL A 277 13.67 10.07 9.60
N ILE A 278 14.13 9.50 8.47
CA ILE A 278 13.81 8.11 8.10
C ILE A 278 14.34 7.14 9.16
N ILE A 279 15.57 7.31 9.62
CA ILE A 279 16.20 6.48 10.65
C ILE A 279 15.43 6.60 11.98
N ALA A 280 15.04 7.81 12.39
CA ALA A 280 14.24 8.04 13.59
C ALA A 280 12.87 7.35 13.51
N CYS A 281 12.19 7.43 12.36
CA CYS A 281 10.94 6.71 12.10
C CYS A 281 11.13 5.19 12.24
N SER A 282 12.22 4.65 11.69
CA SER A 282 12.53 3.23 11.80
C SER A 282 12.72 2.79 13.24
N PHE A 283 13.49 3.54 14.04
CA PHE A 283 13.66 3.24 15.48
C PHE A 283 12.35 3.35 16.26
N ALA A 284 11.52 4.35 15.96
CA ALA A 284 10.20 4.49 16.58
C ALA A 284 9.31 3.27 16.30
N MET A 285 9.30 2.78 15.05
CA MET A 285 8.57 1.57 14.67
C MET A 285 9.14 0.32 15.38
N ILE A 286 10.46 0.15 15.41
CA ILE A 286 11.09 -0.99 16.11
C ILE A 286 10.69 -0.98 17.58
N ALA A 287 10.86 0.14 18.28
CA ALA A 287 10.51 0.27 19.70
C ALA A 287 9.03 -0.06 19.95
N SER A 288 8.13 0.42 19.07
CA SER A 288 6.70 0.13 19.16
C SER A 288 6.37 -1.35 18.94
N PHE A 289 7.01 -2.04 17.99
CA PHE A 289 6.84 -3.48 17.81
C PHE A 289 7.37 -4.27 19.01
N LEU A 290 8.54 -3.90 19.56
CA LEU A 290 9.06 -4.55 20.76
C LEU A 290 8.10 -4.38 21.94
N LEU A 291 7.49 -3.19 22.11
CA LEU A 291 6.46 -2.97 23.13
C LEU A 291 5.22 -3.84 22.88
N LEU A 292 4.74 -3.93 21.63
CA LEU A 292 3.61 -4.79 21.29
C LEU A 292 3.90 -6.27 21.60
N PHE A 293 5.12 -6.73 21.39
CA PHE A 293 5.49 -8.12 21.65
C PHE A 293 5.54 -8.47 23.15
N THR A 294 5.66 -7.47 24.03
CA THR A 294 5.59 -7.73 25.49
C THR A 294 4.19 -8.08 25.97
N GLN A 295 3.15 -7.73 25.21
CA GLN A 295 1.73 -7.87 25.56
C GLN A 295 1.34 -7.15 26.88
N ALA A 296 2.26 -6.40 27.46
CA ALA A 296 2.05 -5.67 28.70
C ALA A 296 1.04 -4.53 28.51
N GLY A 297 0.28 -4.21 29.55
CA GLY A 297 -0.59 -3.03 29.59
C GLY A 297 -1.82 -3.04 28.64
N GLY A 298 -2.08 -4.15 27.96
CA GLY A 298 -3.28 -4.32 27.12
C GLY A 298 -3.47 -3.18 26.12
N LEU A 299 -4.70 -2.66 26.04
CA LEU A 299 -5.07 -1.58 25.09
C LEU A 299 -4.29 -0.28 25.34
N TYR A 300 -3.91 0.02 26.58
CA TYR A 300 -3.20 1.27 26.93
C TYR A 300 -1.80 1.35 26.29
N ILE A 301 -1.18 0.22 25.98
CA ILE A 301 0.09 0.16 25.25
C ILE A 301 -0.13 -0.13 23.77
N ALA A 302 -1.04 -1.02 23.42
CA ALA A 302 -1.31 -1.38 22.03
C ALA A 302 -1.74 -0.17 21.19
N LEU A 303 -2.66 0.64 21.70
CA LEU A 303 -3.17 1.82 20.97
C LEU A 303 -2.08 2.84 20.62
N PRO A 304 -1.30 3.39 21.58
CA PRO A 304 -0.25 4.35 21.23
C PRO A 304 0.86 3.72 20.37
N ALA A 305 1.22 2.45 20.58
CA ALA A 305 2.21 1.77 19.77
C ALA A 305 1.77 1.67 18.30
N LEU A 306 0.52 1.29 18.03
CA LEU A 306 -0.03 1.23 16.68
C LEU A 306 -0.12 2.61 16.02
N LEU A 307 -0.50 3.65 16.78
CA LEU A 307 -0.51 5.03 16.28
C LEU A 307 0.90 5.52 15.93
N VAL A 308 1.90 5.22 16.76
CA VAL A 308 3.30 5.58 16.49
C VAL A 308 3.83 4.84 15.26
N ILE A 309 3.52 3.54 15.13
CA ILE A 309 3.88 2.76 13.93
C ILE A 309 3.25 3.39 12.69
N GLY A 310 1.96 3.69 12.73
CA GLY A 310 1.27 4.35 11.64
C GLY A 310 1.90 5.71 11.31
N PHE A 311 2.09 6.58 12.31
CA PHE A 311 2.68 7.90 12.15
C PHE A 311 4.09 7.85 11.54
N ALA A 312 4.95 6.99 12.06
CA ALA A 312 6.30 6.80 11.55
C ALA A 312 6.32 6.24 10.12
N SER A 313 5.28 5.51 9.71
CA SER A 313 5.13 5.00 8.33
C SER A 313 4.93 6.11 7.29
N GLY A 314 4.67 7.35 7.70
CA GLY A 314 4.75 8.53 6.84
C GLY A 314 6.12 8.77 6.22
N TYR A 315 7.18 8.09 6.68
CA TYR A 315 8.52 8.10 6.07
C TYR A 315 8.50 7.77 4.57
N GLN A 316 7.48 7.04 4.07
CA GLN A 316 7.38 6.65 2.66
C GLN A 316 7.44 7.86 1.72
N VAL A 317 6.75 8.94 2.09
CA VAL A 317 6.77 10.20 1.31
C VAL A 317 8.19 10.76 1.23
N ILE A 318 8.92 10.75 2.36
CA ILE A 318 10.30 11.25 2.44
C ILE A 318 11.24 10.39 1.58
N THR A 319 11.09 9.08 1.65
CA THR A 319 11.92 8.12 0.92
C THR A 319 11.78 8.31 -0.59
N ILE A 320 10.54 8.43 -1.09
CA ILE A 320 10.29 8.69 -2.51
C ILE A 320 10.84 10.06 -2.91
N TYR A 321 10.57 11.11 -2.12
CA TYR A 321 11.10 12.45 -2.39
C TYR A 321 12.63 12.47 -2.45
N LYS A 322 13.30 11.78 -1.52
CA LYS A 322 14.76 11.66 -1.52
C LYS A 322 15.28 10.87 -2.73
N ALA A 323 14.61 9.80 -3.12
CA ALA A 323 14.99 9.01 -4.29
C ALA A 323 14.94 9.84 -5.58
N ILE A 324 13.84 10.58 -5.80
CA ILE A 324 13.66 11.41 -7.00
C ILE A 324 14.59 12.62 -7.04
N SER A 325 15.10 13.10 -5.90
CA SER A 325 16.06 14.23 -5.87
C SER A 325 17.39 13.93 -6.56
N TYR A 326 17.65 12.68 -6.93
CA TYR A 326 18.81 12.27 -7.72
C TYR A 326 18.55 12.24 -9.23
N MET A 327 17.39 12.76 -9.69
CA MET A 327 16.98 12.77 -11.10
C MET A 327 16.71 14.18 -11.61
N ASN A 328 16.87 14.33 -12.93
CA ASN A 328 16.49 15.55 -13.64
C ASN A 328 14.95 15.70 -13.65
N SER A 329 14.47 16.92 -13.71
CA SER A 329 13.04 17.27 -13.69
C SER A 329 12.17 16.48 -14.69
N ASN A 330 12.71 16.17 -15.87
CA ASN A 330 12.00 15.43 -16.92
C ASN A 330 11.76 13.95 -16.57
N LEU A 331 12.54 13.37 -15.65
CA LEU A 331 12.46 11.96 -15.27
C LEU A 331 11.85 11.72 -13.88
N VAL A 332 11.40 12.77 -13.19
CA VAL A 332 10.85 12.69 -11.83
C VAL A 332 9.64 11.77 -11.77
N GLY A 333 8.73 11.86 -12.74
CA GLY A 333 7.54 10.97 -12.79
C GLY A 333 7.91 9.50 -12.91
N LEU A 334 8.82 9.17 -13.83
CA LEU A 334 9.31 7.81 -14.03
C LEU A 334 10.10 7.31 -12.82
N ALA A 335 10.93 8.15 -12.21
CA ALA A 335 11.66 7.81 -10.99
C ALA A 335 10.74 7.57 -9.81
N THR A 336 9.66 8.36 -9.67
CA THR A 336 8.62 8.13 -8.65
C THR A 336 7.93 6.78 -8.86
N ALA A 337 7.55 6.46 -10.11
CA ALA A 337 6.89 5.19 -10.43
C ALA A 337 7.80 3.99 -10.12
N ILE A 338 9.08 4.05 -10.51
CA ILE A 338 10.04 2.98 -10.25
C ILE A 338 10.34 2.85 -8.75
N SER A 339 10.51 3.97 -8.05
CA SER A 339 10.71 3.96 -6.59
C SER A 339 9.52 3.31 -5.88
N ASN A 340 8.30 3.72 -6.22
CA ASN A 340 7.09 3.14 -5.64
C ASN A 340 6.93 1.66 -5.99
N MET A 341 7.27 1.27 -7.21
CA MET A 341 7.27 -0.13 -7.67
C MET A 341 8.22 -1.00 -6.81
N ILE A 342 9.45 -0.53 -6.56
CA ILE A 342 10.42 -1.26 -5.75
C ILE A 342 9.93 -1.37 -4.30
N VAL A 343 9.41 -0.28 -3.74
CA VAL A 343 8.87 -0.26 -2.37
C VAL A 343 7.70 -1.22 -2.23
N MET A 344 6.76 -1.21 -3.18
CA MET A 344 5.53 -2.00 -3.09
C MET A 344 5.75 -3.51 -3.29
N VAL A 345 6.80 -3.95 -3.99
CA VAL A 345 7.11 -5.38 -4.11
C VAL A 345 7.40 -6.03 -2.76
N PHE A 346 7.87 -5.24 -1.77
CA PHE A 346 8.06 -5.74 -0.41
C PHE A 346 6.76 -6.07 0.31
N GLY A 347 5.62 -5.53 -0.13
CA GLY A 347 4.31 -5.98 0.35
C GLY A 347 4.11 -7.48 0.14
N TYR A 348 4.44 -8.00 -1.05
CA TYR A 348 4.44 -9.45 -1.31
C TYR A 348 5.39 -10.21 -0.37
N PHE A 349 6.61 -9.68 -0.20
CA PHE A 349 7.61 -10.29 0.68
C PHE A 349 7.10 -10.43 2.12
N PHE A 350 6.49 -9.38 2.69
CA PHE A 350 5.99 -9.43 4.07
C PHE A 350 4.76 -10.32 4.22
N HIS A 351 3.78 -10.23 3.31
CA HIS A 351 2.60 -11.10 3.37
C HIS A 351 2.98 -12.57 3.30
N THR A 352 3.79 -12.95 2.28
CA THR A 352 4.20 -14.33 2.07
C THR A 352 5.21 -14.81 3.12
N GLY A 353 6.15 -13.93 3.52
CA GLY A 353 7.19 -14.26 4.47
C GLY A 353 6.62 -14.55 5.86
N ILE A 354 5.73 -13.71 6.37
CA ILE A 354 5.05 -13.92 7.65
C ILE A 354 4.23 -15.22 7.60
N ALA A 355 3.40 -15.41 6.56
CA ALA A 355 2.61 -16.62 6.39
C ALA A 355 3.47 -17.89 6.37
N LYS A 356 4.60 -17.87 5.64
CA LYS A 356 5.51 -19.02 5.56
C LYS A 356 6.19 -19.34 6.89
N ILE A 357 6.54 -18.32 7.69
CA ILE A 357 7.10 -18.54 9.03
C ILE A 357 6.04 -19.19 9.93
N ILE A 358 4.77 -18.73 9.84
CA ILE A 358 3.67 -19.35 10.60
C ILE A 358 3.54 -20.82 10.22
N ASP A 359 3.46 -21.14 8.94
CA ASP A 359 3.28 -22.50 8.44
C ASP A 359 4.43 -23.43 8.87
N LEU A 360 5.67 -22.99 8.73
CA LEU A 360 6.86 -23.76 9.11
C LEU A 360 7.00 -24.03 10.62
N CYS A 361 6.44 -23.15 11.44
CA CYS A 361 6.60 -23.22 12.91
C CYS A 361 5.29 -23.64 13.62
N TRP A 362 4.19 -23.81 12.88
CA TRP A 362 2.91 -24.20 13.45
C TRP A 362 2.96 -25.65 13.94
N ASN A 363 2.42 -25.87 15.12
CA ASN A 363 2.38 -27.16 15.79
C ASN A 363 1.18 -28.05 15.41
N GLY A 364 0.35 -27.63 14.43
CA GLY A 364 -0.81 -28.38 14.00
C GLY A 364 -2.03 -28.27 14.91
N MET A 365 -2.07 -27.34 15.88
CA MET A 365 -3.19 -27.19 16.80
C MET A 365 -4.44 -26.69 16.06
N VAL A 366 -5.53 -27.44 16.16
CA VAL A 366 -6.84 -27.12 15.57
C VAL A 366 -7.89 -27.15 16.67
N VAL A 367 -8.70 -26.08 16.79
CA VAL A 367 -9.81 -25.99 17.74
C VAL A 367 -11.10 -25.75 16.93
N GLN A 368 -12.10 -26.62 17.11
CA GLN A 368 -13.38 -26.57 16.38
C GLN A 368 -13.21 -26.50 14.85
N GLY A 369 -12.23 -27.23 14.31
CA GLY A 369 -11.96 -27.26 12.87
C GLY A 369 -11.14 -26.07 12.32
N ASN A 370 -10.82 -25.07 13.14
CA ASN A 370 -10.01 -23.91 12.75
C ASN A 370 -8.58 -24.02 13.29
N PRO A 371 -7.56 -23.70 12.47
CA PRO A 371 -6.18 -23.64 12.94
C PRO A 371 -6.01 -22.51 13.96
N VAL A 372 -5.35 -22.80 15.08
CA VAL A 372 -5.02 -21.82 16.12
C VAL A 372 -3.52 -21.52 16.06
N TYR A 373 -3.20 -20.26 15.93
CA TYR A 373 -1.83 -19.76 15.91
C TYR A 373 -1.57 -19.05 17.23
N GLY A 374 -0.89 -19.73 18.16
CA GLY A 374 -0.59 -19.12 19.46
C GLY A 374 0.22 -17.83 19.35
N THR A 375 0.11 -16.99 20.36
CA THR A 375 0.76 -15.67 20.41
C THR A 375 2.26 -15.74 20.14
N GLU A 376 2.96 -16.73 20.69
CA GLU A 376 4.40 -16.90 20.50
C GLU A 376 4.77 -17.12 19.03
N LEU A 377 3.97 -17.90 18.31
CA LEU A 377 4.15 -18.15 16.89
C LEU A 377 3.94 -16.87 16.07
N LEU A 378 2.88 -16.10 16.38
CA LEU A 378 2.60 -14.84 15.70
C LEU A 378 3.70 -13.80 15.97
N VAL A 379 4.17 -13.67 17.21
CA VAL A 379 5.31 -12.81 17.55
C VAL A 379 6.55 -13.20 16.74
N LYS A 380 6.88 -14.50 16.68
CA LYS A 380 8.01 -15.01 15.91
C LYS A 380 7.88 -14.68 14.42
N ALA A 381 6.71 -14.87 13.84
CA ALA A 381 6.49 -14.58 12.42
C ALA A 381 6.53 -13.08 12.10
N ILE A 382 5.93 -12.25 12.96
CA ILE A 382 5.88 -10.79 12.76
C ILE A 382 7.25 -10.15 13.07
N SER A 383 8.14 -10.82 13.83
CA SER A 383 9.48 -10.30 14.15
C SER A 383 10.37 -10.07 12.91
N ILE A 384 10.02 -10.62 11.75
CA ILE A 384 10.67 -10.28 10.47
C ILE A 384 10.59 -8.76 10.19
N ILE A 385 9.53 -8.07 10.65
CA ILE A 385 9.34 -6.64 10.44
C ILE A 385 10.40 -5.83 11.18
N PRO A 386 10.56 -5.91 12.52
CA PRO A 386 11.62 -5.17 13.23
C PRO A 386 13.03 -5.55 12.77
N VAL A 387 13.26 -6.78 12.30
CA VAL A 387 14.55 -7.18 11.70
C VAL A 387 14.79 -6.42 10.39
N CYS A 388 13.80 -6.35 9.49
CA CYS A 388 13.91 -5.59 8.24
C CYS A 388 14.06 -4.08 8.50
N LEU A 389 13.35 -3.53 9.50
CA LEU A 389 13.51 -2.14 9.93
C LEU A 389 14.94 -1.86 10.40
N LEU A 390 15.54 -2.78 11.17
CA LEU A 390 16.93 -2.65 11.62
C LEU A 390 17.91 -2.68 10.44
N LEU A 391 17.72 -3.58 9.49
CA LEU A 391 18.53 -3.62 8.25
C LEU A 391 18.39 -2.31 7.45
N ALA A 392 17.19 -1.74 7.38
CA ALA A 392 16.97 -0.44 6.75
C ALA A 392 17.71 0.69 7.47
N VAL A 393 17.75 0.69 8.81
CA VAL A 393 18.54 1.66 9.59
C VAL A 393 20.00 1.62 9.16
N PHE A 394 20.63 0.44 9.13
CA PHE A 394 22.01 0.30 8.68
C PHE A 394 22.21 0.77 7.24
N GLY A 395 21.28 0.44 6.35
CA GLY A 395 21.30 0.87 4.96
C GLY A 395 21.23 2.39 4.81
N PHE A 396 20.33 3.06 5.52
CA PHE A 396 20.21 4.52 5.48
C PHE A 396 21.37 5.23 6.18
N MET A 397 21.93 4.67 7.25
CA MET A 397 23.16 5.18 7.87
C MET A 397 24.34 5.11 6.90
N TRP A 398 24.48 4.02 6.17
CA TRP A 398 25.50 3.84 5.15
C TRP A 398 25.32 4.82 3.99
N LEU A 399 24.09 5.00 3.47
CA LEU A 399 23.77 5.97 2.42
C LEU A 399 24.06 7.40 2.86
N LYS A 400 23.73 7.76 4.10
CA LYS A 400 24.03 9.06 4.69
C LYS A 400 25.54 9.32 4.65
N LYS A 401 26.36 8.40 5.16
CA LYS A 401 27.82 8.53 5.16
C LYS A 401 28.39 8.67 3.75
N SER A 402 27.95 7.83 2.82
CA SER A 402 28.39 7.90 1.40
C SER A 402 28.01 9.21 0.69
N SER A 403 26.93 9.86 1.12
CA SER A 403 26.54 11.18 0.57
C SER A 403 27.41 12.32 1.12
N TYR A 404 27.80 12.27 2.39
CA TYR A 404 28.73 13.24 2.99
C TYR A 404 30.11 13.17 2.35
N ASP A 405 30.66 11.97 2.14
CA ASP A 405 32.00 11.78 1.55
C ASP A 405 32.08 12.32 0.10
N LYS A 406 30.97 12.39 -0.62
CA LYS A 406 30.93 12.97 -1.97
C LYS A 406 30.83 14.48 -1.98
N CYS A 407 30.20 15.11 -1.00
CA CYS A 407 30.18 16.55 -0.84
C CYS A 407 31.61 17.07 -0.54
N PHE A 408 32.29 16.46 0.41
CA PHE A 408 33.68 16.82 0.77
C PHE A 408 34.70 16.66 -0.36
N ARG A 409 34.48 15.69 -1.30
CA ARG A 409 35.39 15.50 -2.46
C ARG A 409 35.11 16.43 -3.65
N LYS A 410 34.01 17.16 -3.66
CA LYS A 410 33.72 18.19 -4.68
C LYS A 410 34.24 19.56 -4.30
N ASP A 411 34.58 19.76 -3.02
CA ASP A 411 35.10 21.02 -2.48
C ASP A 411 36.65 20.99 -2.32
N LEU A 412 37.30 19.90 -2.74
CA LEU A 412 38.73 19.72 -2.92
C LEU A 412 39.10 19.58 -4.41
#